data_285586692ba9024a17c8fd646739150d
#
_entry.id   285586692ba9024a17c8fd646739150d
#
_cell.length_a   1.000
_cell.length_b   1.000
_cell.length_c   1.000
_cell.angle_alpha   90.00
_cell.angle_beta   90.00
_cell.angle_gamma   90.00
#
_symmetry.space_group_name_H-M   'P 1'
#
loop_
_entity.id
_entity.type
_entity.pdbx_description
1 polymer ?
#
loop_
_entity_poly.entity_id
_entity_poly.type
_entity_poly.pdbx_seq_one_letter_code
_entity_poly.pdbx_strand_id
1 'polypeptide(L)'
;MTYPLGWSVVTQILIQRERWPGGYKTRGTALVRPGQEVQPDQPVIHLDKPDIAEAVTAFPRVVSPSTSYSGLSTGNKGLQGSVRVQGQYMSETVLAGMRGSVVAITRRGGVIIETRAAVVQGALGVGNQAAGVLTLWHSGSQFLVPSNRPSGPGAPHPTIPGTILVIPGPLNIAMLHQAISSGMVGVVASSISSRDLEDFLHTDLISLLNSLDIELAQARLPSITLLFTEGLGTIAMPTRTVNLLSSYQGAIALISGATSIRLPIFPELIISLPMKEVQVDWRSVQPDPTLTIGSKVRVCSGSHEGMIGEINHFFSHQQIFASGVRARAALLRLEDGSMLVIPLALIERIG
;
A
#
# COMPACT_ATOMS: atom_id res chain seq x y z
N MET A 1 19.23 2.83 0.83
CA MET A 1 19.32 1.43 0.33
C MET A 1 17.93 0.98 -0.02
N THR A 2 17.72 0.48 -1.23
CA THR A 2 16.49 -0.21 -1.62
C THR A 2 16.62 -1.66 -1.13
N TYR A 3 15.58 -2.19 -0.47
CA TYR A 3 15.57 -3.61 -0.15
C TYR A 3 15.35 -4.45 -1.43
N PRO A 4 15.69 -5.75 -1.41
CA PRO A 4 15.63 -6.59 -2.60
C PRO A 4 14.22 -6.62 -3.20
N LEU A 5 14.15 -6.35 -4.49
CA LEU A 5 12.94 -6.56 -5.28
C LEU A 5 12.59 -8.05 -5.26
N GLY A 6 11.30 -8.35 -5.10
CA GLY A 6 10.81 -9.73 -5.06
C GLY A 6 10.78 -10.37 -3.66
N TRP A 7 11.23 -9.68 -2.62
CA TRP A 7 11.07 -10.15 -1.26
C TRP A 7 9.77 -9.66 -0.66
N SER A 8 8.75 -10.46 -0.73
CA SER A 8 7.41 -10.08 -0.26
C SER A 8 7.34 -9.78 1.24
N VAL A 9 8.21 -10.41 2.04
CA VAL A 9 8.24 -10.23 3.49
C VAL A 9 9.68 -10.21 3.99
N VAL A 10 10.07 -9.12 4.64
CA VAL A 10 11.37 -8.95 5.32
C VAL A 10 11.11 -8.61 6.78
N THR A 11 11.53 -9.49 7.68
CA THR A 11 11.23 -9.34 9.11
C THR A 11 12.05 -8.25 9.79
N GLN A 12 13.24 -7.96 9.26
CA GLN A 12 14.13 -6.95 9.83
C GLN A 12 15.12 -6.42 8.80
N ILE A 13 15.02 -5.12 8.50
CA ILE A 13 15.91 -4.44 7.54
C ILE A 13 16.12 -2.98 7.95
N LEU A 14 17.30 -2.43 7.64
CA LEU A 14 17.56 -0.99 7.74
C LEU A 14 17.18 -0.34 6.40
N ILE A 15 16.24 0.58 6.43
CA ILE A 15 15.75 1.27 5.24
C ILE A 15 15.73 2.78 5.46
N GLN A 16 15.82 3.52 4.35
CA GLN A 16 15.56 4.94 4.30
C GLN A 16 14.35 5.17 3.40
N ARG A 17 13.36 5.89 3.92
CA ARG A 17 12.14 6.22 3.16
C ARG A 17 11.79 7.68 3.32
N GLU A 18 11.42 8.29 2.19
CA GLU A 18 10.88 9.63 2.17
C GLU A 18 9.44 9.60 2.65
N ARG A 19 9.15 10.35 3.71
CA ARG A 19 7.79 10.77 4.00
C ARG A 19 7.45 11.94 3.10
N TRP A 20 6.42 11.75 2.34
CA TRP A 20 5.99 12.65 1.29
C TRP A 20 4.71 13.38 1.70
N PRO A 21 4.56 14.68 1.43
CA PRO A 21 3.36 15.44 1.80
C PRO A 21 2.07 14.94 1.13
N GLY A 22 2.19 14.06 0.10
CA GLY A 22 1.06 13.47 -0.61
C GLY A 22 0.43 14.43 -1.63
N GLY A 23 -0.08 13.83 -2.73
CA GLY A 23 -0.80 14.53 -3.76
C GLY A 23 0.06 15.24 -4.81
N TYR A 24 -0.55 15.45 -5.98
CA TYR A 24 0.06 16.15 -7.10
C TYR A 24 0.20 17.66 -6.77
N LYS A 25 1.39 18.21 -7.01
CA LYS A 25 1.74 19.61 -6.69
C LYS A 25 1.61 20.02 -5.21
N THR A 26 1.42 19.08 -4.31
CA THR A 26 1.44 19.41 -2.87
C THR A 26 2.86 19.78 -2.45
N ARG A 27 2.99 20.81 -1.65
CA ARG A 27 4.23 21.22 -0.99
C ARG A 27 4.05 21.12 0.51
N GLY A 28 5.15 20.97 1.21
CA GLY A 28 5.12 20.95 2.66
C GLY A 28 6.36 21.58 3.26
N THR A 29 6.23 22.01 4.50
CA THR A 29 7.33 22.53 5.30
C THR A 29 7.70 21.49 6.34
N ALA A 30 8.96 21.04 6.35
CA ALA A 30 9.44 20.07 7.33
C ALA A 30 9.42 20.69 8.75
N LEU A 31 8.86 19.94 9.71
CA LEU A 31 8.78 20.31 11.14
C LEU A 31 9.96 19.75 11.95
N VAL A 32 10.85 19.00 11.31
CA VAL A 32 11.98 18.29 11.91
C VAL A 32 13.28 18.65 11.19
N ARG A 33 14.41 18.30 11.81
CA ARG A 33 15.75 18.58 11.27
C ARG A 33 16.54 17.28 11.05
N PRO A 34 17.50 17.25 10.10
CA PRO A 34 18.43 16.14 9.97
C PRO A 34 19.14 15.82 11.31
N GLY A 35 19.28 14.54 11.62
CA GLY A 35 19.80 14.03 12.88
C GLY A 35 18.78 13.91 14.01
N GLN A 36 17.56 14.40 13.84
CA GLN A 36 16.51 14.30 14.85
C GLN A 36 15.86 12.91 14.84
N GLU A 37 15.69 12.32 16.04
CA GLU A 37 14.88 11.11 16.23
C GLU A 37 13.40 11.45 16.19
N VAL A 38 12.61 10.61 15.52
CA VAL A 38 11.16 10.79 15.38
C VAL A 38 10.39 9.55 15.79
N GLN A 39 9.19 9.76 16.33
CA GLN A 39 8.24 8.70 16.68
C GLN A 39 7.18 8.54 15.56
N PRO A 40 6.53 7.36 15.44
CA PRO A 40 5.58 7.10 14.35
C PRO A 40 4.37 8.05 14.33
N ASP A 41 3.93 8.52 15.48
CA ASP A 41 2.81 9.45 15.68
C ASP A 41 3.22 10.93 15.65
N GLN A 42 4.52 11.21 15.51
CA GLN A 42 5.03 12.57 15.49
C GLN A 42 4.76 13.25 14.15
N PRO A 43 4.22 14.49 14.13
CA PRO A 43 4.14 15.33 12.92
C PRO A 43 5.55 15.67 12.42
N VAL A 44 5.81 15.43 11.14
CA VAL A 44 7.12 15.71 10.52
C VAL A 44 7.05 16.71 9.37
N ILE A 45 5.87 16.92 8.78
CA ILE A 45 5.64 17.87 7.69
C ILE A 45 4.35 18.63 7.97
N HIS A 46 4.37 19.94 7.77
CA HIS A 46 3.18 20.76 7.67
C HIS A 46 2.83 20.97 6.20
N LEU A 47 1.57 20.71 5.81
CA LEU A 47 1.13 20.86 4.43
C LEU A 47 0.78 22.31 4.14
N ASP A 48 1.38 22.83 3.09
CA ASP A 48 1.04 24.15 2.57
C ASP A 48 -0.33 24.08 1.89
N LYS A 49 -1.24 24.99 2.21
CA LYS A 49 -2.55 25.05 1.54
C LYS A 49 -2.32 25.30 0.05
N PRO A 50 -2.87 24.49 -0.85
CA PRO A 50 -2.80 24.81 -2.27
C PRO A 50 -3.49 26.15 -2.52
N ASP A 51 -2.87 27.03 -3.29
CA ASP A 51 -3.49 28.28 -3.72
C ASP A 51 -4.77 27.97 -4.49
N ILE A 52 -5.93 28.34 -3.94
CA ILE A 52 -7.25 28.05 -4.51
C ILE A 52 -7.37 28.59 -5.96
N ALA A 53 -6.59 29.59 -6.32
CA ALA A 53 -6.56 30.17 -7.67
C ALA A 53 -6.01 29.20 -8.74
N GLU A 54 -5.05 28.32 -8.42
CA GLU A 54 -4.51 27.35 -9.39
C GLU A 54 -5.40 26.09 -9.52
N ALA A 55 -6.14 25.73 -8.49
CA ALA A 55 -7.00 24.52 -8.51
C ALA A 55 -8.21 24.67 -9.44
N VAL A 56 -8.71 25.89 -9.66
CA VAL A 56 -9.88 26.17 -10.51
C VAL A 56 -9.55 26.08 -12.01
N THR A 57 -8.29 26.29 -12.40
CA THR A 57 -7.86 26.27 -13.81
C THR A 57 -7.46 24.89 -14.32
N ALA A 58 -7.29 23.89 -13.45
CA ALA A 58 -6.80 22.56 -13.82
C ALA A 58 -7.89 21.57 -14.28
N PHE A 59 -9.17 21.90 -14.21
CA PHE A 59 -10.25 21.02 -14.65
C PHE A 59 -10.89 21.54 -15.96
N PRO A 60 -10.74 20.84 -17.10
CA PRO A 60 -11.55 21.14 -18.26
C PRO A 60 -13.02 20.87 -17.90
N ARG A 61 -13.87 21.90 -18.05
CA ARG A 61 -15.32 21.73 -17.95
C ARG A 61 -15.75 20.64 -18.93
N VAL A 62 -16.24 19.52 -18.42
CA VAL A 62 -16.99 18.56 -19.23
C VAL A 62 -18.29 19.27 -19.61
N VAL A 63 -18.36 19.74 -20.84
CA VAL A 63 -19.59 20.25 -21.44
C VAL A 63 -20.47 19.03 -21.72
N SER A 64 -21.49 18.83 -20.90
CA SER A 64 -22.56 17.87 -21.19
C SER A 64 -23.31 18.36 -22.43
N PRO A 65 -23.61 17.49 -23.42
CA PRO A 65 -24.45 17.88 -24.54
C PRO A 65 -25.86 18.14 -24.04
N SER A 66 -26.31 19.39 -24.19
CA SER A 66 -27.69 19.80 -23.93
C SER A 66 -28.64 19.19 -24.96
N THR A 67 -29.41 18.21 -24.55
CA THR A 67 -30.60 17.80 -25.29
C THR A 67 -31.73 18.73 -24.86
N SER A 68 -32.10 19.63 -25.76
CA SER A 68 -33.21 20.56 -25.60
C SER A 68 -34.54 19.78 -25.73
N TYR A 69 -35.31 19.74 -24.66
CA TYR A 69 -36.75 19.52 -24.69
C TYR A 69 -37.45 20.79 -24.22
N SER A 70 -38.16 21.42 -25.15
CA SER A 70 -39.08 22.54 -24.92
C SER A 70 -40.36 22.02 -24.28
N GLY A 71 -40.85 22.66 -23.22
CA GLY A 71 -42.21 22.48 -22.75
C GLY A 71 -42.50 22.97 -21.33
N LEU A 72 -43.08 24.18 -21.25
CA LEU A 72 -44.01 24.72 -20.25
C LEU A 72 -43.48 25.18 -18.88
N SER A 73 -43.66 26.47 -18.72
CA SER A 73 -43.56 27.30 -17.52
C SER A 73 -44.46 26.89 -16.38
N THR A 74 -43.96 26.95 -15.14
CA THR A 74 -44.60 27.72 -14.05
C THR A 74 -43.58 27.94 -12.94
N GLY A 75 -43.54 29.16 -12.42
CA GLY A 75 -42.53 29.66 -11.51
C GLY A 75 -42.52 28.98 -10.14
N ASN A 76 -41.35 28.93 -9.59
CA ASN A 76 -41.17 29.29 -8.19
C ASN A 76 -39.72 29.66 -7.85
N LYS A 77 -39.58 30.60 -6.97
CA LYS A 77 -38.36 31.25 -6.54
C LYS A 77 -37.43 30.31 -5.80
N GLY A 78 -36.16 30.45 -6.09
CA GLY A 78 -35.07 30.47 -5.14
C GLY A 78 -34.85 29.23 -4.30
N LEU A 79 -33.84 28.45 -4.72
CA LEU A 79 -32.88 27.81 -3.80
C LEU A 79 -31.62 27.51 -4.60
N GLN A 80 -30.69 28.43 -4.56
CA GLN A 80 -29.29 28.14 -4.88
C GLN A 80 -28.77 27.17 -3.82
N GLY A 81 -29.03 25.90 -4.05
CA GLY A 81 -28.37 24.83 -3.33
C GLY A 81 -26.95 24.69 -3.86
N SER A 82 -26.00 25.42 -3.27
CA SER A 82 -24.60 25.04 -3.39
C SER A 82 -24.47 23.64 -2.83
N VAL A 83 -24.28 22.67 -3.71
CA VAL A 83 -23.79 21.32 -3.33
C VAL A 83 -22.43 21.55 -2.70
N ARG A 84 -22.38 21.68 -1.39
CA ARG A 84 -21.15 21.56 -0.62
C ARG A 84 -20.69 20.12 -0.83
N VAL A 85 -19.79 19.92 -1.80
CA VAL A 85 -18.91 18.76 -1.77
C VAL A 85 -18.26 18.81 -0.41
N GLN A 86 -18.58 17.87 0.43
CA GLN A 86 -17.99 17.72 1.75
C GLN A 86 -16.49 17.53 1.53
N GLY A 87 -15.74 18.63 1.56
CA GLY A 87 -14.29 18.60 1.45
C GLY A 87 -13.78 17.76 2.60
N GLN A 88 -13.19 16.62 2.29
CA GLN A 88 -12.38 15.90 3.25
C GLN A 88 -11.33 16.87 3.76
N TYR A 89 -11.40 17.21 5.04
CA TYR A 89 -10.38 18.03 5.69
C TYR A 89 -9.08 17.22 5.66
N MET A 90 -8.20 17.54 4.71
CA MET A 90 -6.84 17.04 4.70
C MET A 90 -6.20 17.49 6.02
N SER A 91 -5.65 16.56 6.77
CA SER A 91 -4.85 16.87 7.94
C SER A 91 -3.77 17.88 7.53
N GLU A 92 -3.66 18.99 8.23
CA GLU A 92 -2.64 20.03 7.93
C GLU A 92 -1.21 19.51 8.17
N THR A 93 -1.07 18.33 8.76
CA THR A 93 0.22 17.72 9.10
C THR A 93 0.33 16.27 8.65
N VAL A 94 1.54 15.88 8.28
CA VAL A 94 1.89 14.51 7.92
C VAL A 94 2.67 13.89 9.08
N LEU A 95 2.19 12.74 9.57
CA LEU A 95 2.87 11.98 10.61
C LEU A 95 4.09 11.24 10.04
N ALA A 96 5.09 10.99 10.85
CA ALA A 96 6.25 10.18 10.47
C ALA A 96 5.84 8.79 9.96
N GLY A 97 4.87 8.13 10.64
CA GLY A 97 4.41 6.78 10.31
C GLY A 97 5.42 5.69 10.61
N MET A 98 6.64 6.08 10.97
CA MET A 98 7.72 5.18 11.35
C MET A 98 8.62 5.85 12.39
N ARG A 99 9.22 5.04 13.28
CA ARG A 99 10.26 5.48 14.22
C ARG A 99 11.59 5.47 13.48
N GLY A 100 12.45 6.44 13.74
CA GLY A 100 13.79 6.45 13.19
C GLY A 100 14.48 7.80 13.31
N SER A 101 15.59 7.95 12.60
CA SER A 101 16.36 9.18 12.53
C SER A 101 16.16 9.88 11.20
N VAL A 102 15.96 11.20 11.25
CA VAL A 102 15.84 12.03 10.04
C VAL A 102 17.22 12.15 9.40
N VAL A 103 17.36 11.66 8.17
CA VAL A 103 18.61 11.71 7.40
C VAL A 103 18.73 12.99 6.59
N ALA A 104 17.65 13.38 5.92
CA ALA A 104 17.62 14.54 5.05
C ALA A 104 16.21 15.09 4.85
N ILE A 105 16.14 16.32 4.35
CA ILE A 105 14.92 16.98 3.90
C ILE A 105 15.05 17.23 2.41
N THR A 106 14.05 16.83 1.63
CA THR A 106 14.04 17.03 0.18
C THR A 106 13.65 18.44 -0.21
N ARG A 107 13.97 18.85 -1.44
CA ARG A 107 13.66 20.23 -1.94
C ARG A 107 12.17 20.57 -1.92
N ARG A 108 11.31 19.56 -1.92
CA ARG A 108 9.85 19.74 -1.91
C ARG A 108 9.23 19.61 -0.52
N GLY A 109 10.05 19.50 0.52
CA GLY A 109 9.60 19.41 1.91
C GLY A 109 9.39 17.99 2.42
N GLY A 110 9.73 16.96 1.64
CA GLY A 110 9.71 15.57 2.10
C GLY A 110 10.81 15.32 3.14
N VAL A 111 10.56 14.42 4.07
CA VAL A 111 11.49 14.05 5.16
C VAL A 111 11.96 12.61 4.96
N ILE A 112 13.26 12.42 4.76
CA ILE A 112 13.87 11.08 4.65
C ILE A 112 14.18 10.58 6.05
N ILE A 113 13.55 9.46 6.42
CA ILE A 113 13.71 8.82 7.72
C ILE A 113 14.41 7.48 7.50
N GLU A 114 15.49 7.25 8.26
CA GLU A 114 16.15 5.95 8.37
C GLU A 114 15.54 5.19 9.54
N THR A 115 15.14 3.95 9.30
CA THR A 115 14.49 3.11 10.30
C THR A 115 14.90 1.65 10.16
N ARG A 116 14.92 0.94 11.29
CA ARG A 116 14.88 -0.53 11.28
C ARG A 116 13.44 -0.97 11.29
N ALA A 117 13.07 -1.76 10.31
CA ALA A 117 11.67 -2.11 10.11
C ALA A 117 11.47 -3.55 9.64
N ALA A 118 10.31 -4.10 9.93
CA ALA A 118 9.73 -5.17 9.14
C ALA A 118 9.02 -4.54 7.92
N VAL A 119 9.16 -5.15 6.77
CA VAL A 119 8.58 -4.66 5.51
C VAL A 119 7.79 -5.77 4.83
N VAL A 120 6.57 -5.45 4.42
CA VAL A 120 5.76 -6.28 3.52
C VAL A 120 5.64 -5.55 2.20
N GLN A 121 6.17 -6.15 1.15
CA GLN A 121 6.05 -5.66 -0.22
C GLN A 121 4.82 -6.28 -0.87
N GLY A 122 3.97 -5.46 -1.47
CA GLY A 122 2.83 -5.94 -2.26
C GLY A 122 3.20 -6.13 -3.73
N ALA A 123 2.44 -6.97 -4.40
CA ALA A 123 2.50 -7.13 -5.85
C ALA A 123 1.79 -5.98 -6.59
N LEU A 124 0.75 -5.41 -5.96
CA LEU A 124 -0.05 -4.33 -6.51
C LEU A 124 -0.50 -3.39 -5.38
N GLY A 125 -0.56 -2.11 -5.67
CA GLY A 125 -1.10 -1.13 -4.76
C GLY A 125 -1.61 0.11 -5.47
N VAL A 126 -2.39 0.90 -4.75
CA VAL A 126 -2.99 2.15 -5.22
C VAL A 126 -3.08 3.13 -4.07
N GLY A 127 -2.90 4.40 -4.36
CA GLY A 127 -3.01 5.47 -3.37
C GLY A 127 -1.66 5.97 -2.84
N ASN A 128 -1.73 7.07 -2.12
CA ASN A 128 -0.58 7.76 -1.55
C ASN A 128 -0.08 7.08 -0.26
N GLN A 129 0.92 7.66 0.37
CA GLN A 129 1.38 7.20 1.67
C GLN A 129 0.40 7.58 2.78
N ALA A 130 0.10 6.63 3.64
CA ALA A 130 -0.70 6.85 4.85
C ALA A 130 -0.05 6.20 6.07
N ALA A 131 -0.18 6.84 7.23
CA ALA A 131 0.23 6.28 8.52
C ALA A 131 -1.01 5.85 9.30
N GLY A 132 -0.97 4.68 9.92
CA GLY A 132 -2.10 4.17 10.67
C GLY A 132 -1.76 3.02 11.59
N VAL A 133 -2.69 2.72 12.50
CA VAL A 133 -2.61 1.57 13.41
C VAL A 133 -3.05 0.32 12.69
N LEU A 134 -2.22 -0.72 12.70
CA LEU A 134 -2.55 -2.02 12.12
C LEU A 134 -3.66 -2.71 12.91
N THR A 135 -4.71 -3.10 12.21
CA THR A 135 -5.83 -3.83 12.77
C THR A 135 -6.16 -5.02 11.89
N LEU A 136 -6.05 -6.21 12.44
CA LEU A 136 -6.36 -7.45 11.73
C LEU A 136 -7.87 -7.67 11.71
N TRP A 137 -8.41 -7.92 10.53
CA TRP A 137 -9.81 -8.28 10.37
C TRP A 137 -10.03 -9.75 10.69
N HIS A 138 -11.04 -10.01 11.55
CA HIS A 138 -11.48 -11.35 11.88
C HIS A 138 -12.88 -11.57 11.30
N SER A 139 -13.11 -12.72 10.70
CA SER A 139 -14.42 -13.10 10.15
C SER A 139 -15.51 -12.97 11.22
N GLY A 140 -16.56 -12.16 10.93
CA GLY A 140 -17.66 -11.88 11.87
C GLY A 140 -17.50 -10.63 12.72
N SER A 141 -16.36 -9.95 12.70
CA SER A 141 -16.23 -8.65 13.36
C SER A 141 -16.79 -7.54 12.45
N GLN A 142 -17.64 -6.68 13.03
CA GLN A 142 -17.93 -5.39 12.41
C GLN A 142 -16.66 -4.55 12.44
N PHE A 143 -16.44 -3.70 11.43
CA PHE A 143 -15.34 -2.74 11.44
C PHE A 143 -15.56 -1.76 12.61
N LEU A 144 -15.02 -2.08 13.76
CA LEU A 144 -15.06 -1.20 14.92
C LEU A 144 -14.00 -0.10 14.70
N VAL A 145 -14.46 1.07 14.31
CA VAL A 145 -13.63 2.28 14.36
C VAL A 145 -13.46 2.64 15.83
N PRO A 146 -12.24 2.84 16.33
CA PRO A 146 -12.05 3.42 17.65
C PRO A 146 -12.81 4.75 17.71
N SER A 147 -13.75 4.87 18.65
CA SER A 147 -14.70 6.00 18.76
C SER A 147 -14.06 7.33 19.18
N ASN A 148 -12.76 7.49 19.06
CA ASN A 148 -12.02 8.65 19.53
C ASN A 148 -11.85 9.77 18.49
N ARG A 149 -12.74 9.89 17.50
CA ARG A 149 -12.78 11.10 16.69
C ARG A 149 -13.55 12.18 17.41
N PRO A 150 -12.92 13.30 17.79
CA PRO A 150 -13.67 14.46 18.28
C PRO A 150 -14.59 14.95 17.17
N SER A 151 -15.90 14.78 17.39
CA SER A 151 -16.94 15.20 16.46
C SER A 151 -17.42 16.60 16.89
N GLY A 152 -16.85 17.65 16.32
CA GLY A 152 -17.34 19.01 16.53
C GLY A 152 -16.72 20.00 15.56
N PRO A 153 -17.48 21.02 15.09
CA PRO A 153 -16.90 22.09 14.29
C PRO A 153 -15.94 22.92 15.17
N GLY A 154 -14.66 22.91 14.83
CA GLY A 154 -13.61 23.63 15.57
C GLY A 154 -12.75 22.80 16.50
N ALA A 155 -12.95 21.48 16.60
CA ALA A 155 -12.02 20.62 17.32
C ALA A 155 -10.66 20.59 16.60
N PRO A 156 -9.52 20.71 17.32
CA PRO A 156 -8.21 20.58 16.72
C PRO A 156 -8.15 19.20 16.05
N HIS A 157 -7.74 19.15 14.78
CA HIS A 157 -7.62 17.87 14.06
C HIS A 157 -6.64 16.98 14.81
N PRO A 158 -7.09 15.76 15.23
CA PRO A 158 -6.23 14.92 16.03
C PRO A 158 -5.02 14.50 15.21
N THR A 159 -3.87 14.67 15.75
CA THR A 159 -2.60 14.07 15.34
C THR A 159 -2.62 12.56 15.65
N ILE A 160 -3.77 11.92 15.44
CA ILE A 160 -3.97 10.49 15.72
C ILE A 160 -3.80 9.74 14.42
N PRO A 161 -2.96 8.70 14.38
CA PRO A 161 -2.85 7.81 13.23
C PRO A 161 -4.22 7.22 12.88
N GLY A 162 -4.55 7.16 11.59
CA GLY A 162 -5.73 6.44 11.13
C GLY A 162 -5.62 4.94 11.38
N THR A 163 -6.57 4.16 10.86
CA THR A 163 -6.51 2.69 10.94
C THR A 163 -6.14 2.09 9.58
N ILE A 164 -5.19 1.16 9.58
CA ILE A 164 -4.85 0.30 8.44
C ILE A 164 -5.47 -1.07 8.72
N LEU A 165 -6.43 -1.47 7.89
CA LEU A 165 -7.11 -2.75 8.01
C LEU A 165 -6.32 -3.83 7.28
N VAL A 166 -6.05 -4.95 7.94
CA VAL A 166 -5.40 -6.12 7.36
C VAL A 166 -6.42 -7.24 7.15
N ILE A 167 -6.59 -7.66 5.90
CA ILE A 167 -7.53 -8.72 5.48
C ILE A 167 -6.71 -9.88 4.89
N PRO A 168 -6.59 -11.03 5.57
CA PRO A 168 -5.81 -12.16 5.09
C PRO A 168 -6.34 -12.81 3.80
N GLY A 169 -7.61 -12.55 3.46
CA GLY A 169 -8.27 -13.06 2.26
C GLY A 169 -8.38 -12.04 1.11
N PRO A 170 -8.98 -12.45 -0.01
CA PRO A 170 -9.30 -11.56 -1.11
C PRO A 170 -10.26 -10.45 -0.68
N LEU A 171 -10.01 -9.24 -1.17
CA LEU A 171 -10.87 -8.08 -0.98
C LEU A 171 -11.96 -8.06 -2.04
N ASN A 172 -13.17 -7.69 -1.68
CA ASN A 172 -14.26 -7.40 -2.62
C ASN A 172 -14.71 -5.93 -2.49
N ILE A 173 -15.46 -5.47 -3.49
CA ILE A 173 -15.90 -4.07 -3.56
C ILE A 173 -16.76 -3.65 -2.36
N ALA A 174 -17.60 -4.55 -1.82
CA ALA A 174 -18.44 -4.24 -0.66
C ALA A 174 -17.61 -4.00 0.61
N MET A 175 -16.59 -4.84 0.86
CA MET A 175 -15.65 -4.65 1.97
C MET A 175 -14.86 -3.36 1.81
N LEU A 176 -14.48 -3.00 0.57
CA LEU A 176 -13.75 -1.79 0.29
C LEU A 176 -14.59 -0.54 0.60
N HIS A 177 -15.85 -0.50 0.15
CA HIS A 177 -16.79 0.58 0.49
C HIS A 177 -17.02 0.68 2.00
N GLN A 178 -17.10 -0.46 2.69
CA GLN A 178 -17.23 -0.48 4.14
C GLN A 178 -15.98 0.08 4.83
N ALA A 179 -14.77 -0.26 4.38
CA ALA A 179 -13.53 0.28 4.92
C ALA A 179 -13.48 1.81 4.78
N ILE A 180 -13.88 2.34 3.62
CA ILE A 180 -13.94 3.79 3.37
C ILE A 180 -14.97 4.46 4.26
N SER A 181 -16.20 3.94 4.33
CA SER A 181 -17.26 4.51 5.16
C SER A 181 -16.91 4.48 6.65
N SER A 182 -16.11 3.51 7.07
CA SER A 182 -15.54 3.42 8.41
C SER A 182 -14.33 4.33 8.63
N GLY A 183 -13.88 5.08 7.62
CA GLY A 183 -12.78 6.05 7.72
C GLY A 183 -11.40 5.40 7.87
N MET A 184 -11.21 4.20 7.35
CA MET A 184 -9.88 3.58 7.26
C MET A 184 -8.98 4.41 6.34
N VAL A 185 -7.71 4.54 6.71
CA VAL A 185 -6.72 5.26 5.88
C VAL A 185 -6.00 4.32 4.91
N GLY A 186 -6.00 3.02 5.20
CA GLY A 186 -5.40 2.02 4.35
C GLY A 186 -6.00 0.63 4.52
N VAL A 187 -5.86 -0.20 3.49
CA VAL A 187 -6.22 -1.63 3.51
C VAL A 187 -5.05 -2.42 2.95
N VAL A 188 -4.63 -3.44 3.70
CA VAL A 188 -3.72 -4.48 3.25
C VAL A 188 -4.54 -5.75 3.08
N ALA A 189 -4.67 -6.24 1.85
CA ALA A 189 -5.39 -7.47 1.55
C ALA A 189 -4.51 -8.43 0.76
N SER A 190 -4.94 -9.69 0.63
CA SER A 190 -4.18 -10.64 -0.16
C SER A 190 -4.26 -10.32 -1.66
N SER A 191 -5.46 -10.17 -2.18
CA SER A 191 -5.73 -9.96 -3.60
C SER A 191 -7.06 -9.26 -3.82
N ILE A 192 -7.33 -8.85 -5.06
CA ILE A 192 -8.62 -8.30 -5.49
C ILE A 192 -8.86 -8.70 -6.96
N SER A 193 -10.11 -8.84 -7.39
CA SER A 193 -10.39 -9.01 -8.80
C SER A 193 -10.08 -7.72 -9.58
N SER A 194 -9.58 -7.83 -10.82
CA SER A 194 -9.30 -6.66 -11.66
C SER A 194 -10.56 -5.81 -11.86
N ARG A 195 -11.70 -6.46 -12.06
CA ARG A 195 -12.99 -5.81 -12.23
C ARG A 195 -13.39 -4.98 -11.02
N ASP A 196 -13.33 -5.55 -9.81
CA ASP A 196 -13.69 -4.83 -8.58
C ASP A 196 -12.77 -3.63 -8.35
N LEU A 197 -11.48 -3.76 -8.70
CA LEU A 197 -10.53 -2.68 -8.55
C LEU A 197 -10.78 -1.55 -9.57
N GLU A 198 -11.00 -1.88 -10.84
CA GLU A 198 -11.30 -0.89 -11.89
C GLU A 198 -12.64 -0.19 -11.65
N ASP A 199 -13.67 -0.95 -11.24
CA ASP A 199 -14.98 -0.40 -10.86
C ASP A 199 -14.84 0.58 -9.68
N PHE A 200 -13.98 0.28 -8.73
CA PHE A 200 -13.70 1.16 -7.59
C PHE A 200 -12.90 2.42 -7.97
N LEU A 201 -11.88 2.25 -8.80
CA LEU A 201 -10.98 3.35 -9.18
C LEU A 201 -11.60 4.25 -10.28
N HIS A 202 -12.63 3.77 -10.97
CA HIS A 202 -13.20 4.40 -12.17
C HIS A 202 -12.13 4.73 -13.22
N THR A 203 -11.09 3.89 -13.30
CA THR A 203 -9.92 4.09 -14.16
C THR A 203 -9.39 2.74 -14.63
N ASP A 204 -8.95 2.66 -15.88
CA ASP A 204 -8.24 1.50 -16.41
C ASP A 204 -6.92 1.26 -15.66
N LEU A 205 -6.79 0.08 -15.08
CA LEU A 205 -5.65 -0.30 -14.26
C LEU A 205 -4.34 -0.30 -15.04
N ILE A 206 -4.37 -0.73 -16.30
CA ILE A 206 -3.16 -0.78 -17.16
C ILE A 206 -2.65 0.63 -17.41
N SER A 207 -3.52 1.57 -17.68
CA SER A 207 -3.17 2.98 -17.89
C SER A 207 -2.58 3.60 -16.62
N LEU A 208 -3.15 3.27 -15.45
CA LEU A 208 -2.66 3.72 -14.15
C LEU A 208 -1.24 3.22 -13.90
N LEU A 209 -0.99 1.91 -14.04
CA LEU A 209 0.29 1.26 -13.75
C LEU A 209 1.39 1.63 -14.75
N ASN A 210 1.03 1.99 -15.99
CA ASN A 210 1.97 2.45 -17.01
C ASN A 210 2.29 3.94 -16.94
N SER A 211 1.66 4.69 -16.04
CA SER A 211 1.93 6.12 -15.89
C SER A 211 3.38 6.37 -15.49
N LEU A 212 4.02 7.36 -16.13
CA LEU A 212 5.34 7.85 -15.74
C LEU A 212 5.26 8.85 -14.59
N ASP A 213 4.14 9.55 -14.47
CA ASP A 213 3.85 10.49 -13.39
C ASP A 213 2.86 9.85 -12.41
N ILE A 214 3.41 9.16 -11.42
CA ILE A 214 2.62 8.44 -10.42
C ILE A 214 1.80 9.41 -9.57
N GLU A 215 2.33 10.59 -9.24
CA GLU A 215 1.62 11.58 -8.41
C GLU A 215 0.39 12.10 -9.14
N LEU A 216 0.52 12.40 -10.43
CA LEU A 216 -0.61 12.82 -11.26
C LEU A 216 -1.63 11.70 -11.46
N ALA A 217 -1.16 10.48 -11.69
CA ALA A 217 -2.03 9.32 -11.86
C ALA A 217 -2.85 9.05 -10.59
N GLN A 218 -2.25 9.23 -9.41
CA GLN A 218 -2.90 9.02 -8.12
C GLN A 218 -3.74 10.21 -7.63
N ALA A 219 -3.57 11.40 -8.20
CA ALA A 219 -4.31 12.61 -7.79
C ALA A 219 -5.84 12.49 -7.93
N ARG A 220 -6.32 11.58 -8.77
CA ARG A 220 -7.75 11.35 -9.03
C ARG A 220 -8.32 10.14 -8.29
N LEU A 221 -7.47 9.41 -7.57
CA LEU A 221 -7.88 8.21 -6.86
C LEU A 221 -8.54 8.54 -5.51
N PRO A 222 -9.35 7.63 -4.99
CA PRO A 222 -9.89 7.74 -3.64
C PRO A 222 -8.78 7.93 -2.58
N SER A 223 -9.10 8.59 -1.49
CA SER A 223 -8.13 8.95 -0.44
C SER A 223 -7.70 7.79 0.45
N ILE A 224 -8.08 6.56 0.12
CA ILE A 224 -7.63 5.34 0.81
C ILE A 224 -6.42 4.73 0.10
N THR A 225 -5.49 4.20 0.87
CA THR A 225 -4.33 3.50 0.34
C THR A 225 -4.56 2.00 0.36
N LEU A 226 -4.38 1.35 -0.78
CA LEU A 226 -4.57 -0.10 -0.95
C LEU A 226 -3.24 -0.78 -1.22
N LEU A 227 -3.03 -1.94 -0.60
CA LEU A 227 -1.89 -2.81 -0.84
C LEU A 227 -2.38 -4.25 -0.94
N PHE A 228 -2.08 -4.89 -2.05
CA PHE A 228 -2.39 -6.30 -2.31
C PHE A 228 -1.09 -7.11 -2.34
N THR A 229 -0.95 -8.04 -1.39
CA THR A 229 0.28 -8.84 -1.27
C THR A 229 0.46 -9.78 -2.44
N GLU A 230 -0.62 -10.36 -2.95
CA GLU A 230 -0.63 -11.31 -4.06
C GLU A 230 -1.16 -10.69 -5.38
N GLY A 231 -1.58 -9.41 -5.35
CA GLY A 231 -2.00 -8.67 -6.53
C GLY A 231 -3.43 -8.94 -6.98
N LEU A 232 -3.61 -9.26 -8.26
CA LEU A 232 -4.93 -9.54 -8.84
C LEU A 232 -5.29 -11.01 -8.69
N GLY A 233 -6.56 -11.28 -8.40
CA GLY A 233 -7.09 -12.65 -8.32
C GLY A 233 -7.84 -12.93 -7.03
N THR A 234 -7.80 -14.20 -6.59
CA THR A 234 -8.49 -14.70 -5.40
C THR A 234 -7.55 -15.51 -4.49
N ILE A 235 -6.25 -15.23 -4.56
CA ILE A 235 -5.21 -15.91 -3.80
C ILE A 235 -5.24 -15.43 -2.35
N ALA A 236 -5.16 -16.33 -1.38
CA ALA A 236 -5.06 -15.98 0.02
C ALA A 236 -3.65 -15.48 0.39
N MET A 237 -3.56 -14.66 1.42
CA MET A 237 -2.28 -14.18 1.94
C MET A 237 -1.48 -15.35 2.54
N PRO A 238 -0.18 -15.50 2.21
CA PRO A 238 0.65 -16.54 2.78
C PRO A 238 0.71 -16.47 4.30
N THR A 239 0.72 -17.62 4.96
CA THR A 239 0.75 -17.74 6.43
C THR A 239 1.89 -16.94 7.06
N ARG A 240 3.06 -16.89 6.42
CA ARG A 240 4.20 -16.11 6.88
C ARG A 240 3.86 -14.61 6.97
N THR A 241 3.18 -14.07 5.96
CA THR A 241 2.77 -12.66 5.93
C THR A 241 1.71 -12.38 7.00
N VAL A 242 0.71 -13.27 7.11
CA VAL A 242 -0.33 -13.18 8.15
C VAL A 242 0.27 -13.19 9.54
N ASN A 243 1.20 -14.12 9.82
CA ASN A 243 1.87 -14.24 11.11
C ASN A 243 2.67 -12.98 11.46
N LEU A 244 3.41 -12.42 10.48
CA LEU A 244 4.12 -11.17 10.69
C LEU A 244 3.16 -10.04 11.03
N LEU A 245 2.12 -9.82 10.21
CA LEU A 245 1.16 -8.74 10.43
C LEU A 245 0.40 -8.89 11.74
N SER A 246 0.07 -10.13 12.13
CA SER A 246 -0.58 -10.44 13.40
C SER A 246 0.31 -10.11 14.60
N SER A 247 1.62 -10.38 14.52
CA SER A 247 2.57 -10.07 15.60
C SER A 247 2.72 -8.57 15.86
N TYR A 248 2.41 -7.73 14.86
CA TYR A 248 2.45 -6.27 14.94
C TYR A 248 1.07 -5.62 15.02
N GLN A 249 0.03 -6.37 15.36
CA GLN A 249 -1.31 -5.79 15.58
C GLN A 249 -1.25 -4.68 16.65
N GLY A 250 -1.85 -3.53 16.36
CA GLY A 250 -1.83 -2.35 17.23
C GLY A 250 -0.59 -1.45 17.03
N ALA A 251 0.42 -1.88 16.28
CA ALA A 251 1.54 -1.03 15.94
C ALA A 251 1.15 0.02 14.87
N ILE A 252 1.81 1.18 14.92
CA ILE A 252 1.69 2.19 13.86
C ILE A 252 2.60 1.76 12.71
N ALA A 253 2.05 1.77 11.50
CA ALA A 253 2.76 1.44 10.28
C ALA A 253 2.57 2.53 9.23
N LEU A 254 3.51 2.57 8.28
CA LEU A 254 3.42 3.37 7.08
C LEU A 254 3.05 2.46 5.91
N ILE A 255 1.93 2.75 5.25
CA ILE A 255 1.53 2.10 4.00
C ILE A 255 1.77 3.04 2.82
N SER A 256 2.28 2.49 1.72
CA SER A 256 2.41 3.17 0.41
C SER A 256 1.78 2.29 -0.65
N GLY A 257 0.83 2.85 -1.41
CA GLY A 257 0.16 2.13 -2.50
C GLY A 257 0.80 2.39 -3.87
N ALA A 258 1.83 3.23 -3.94
CA ALA A 258 2.44 3.59 -5.21
C ALA A 258 3.00 2.35 -5.93
N THR A 259 2.52 2.12 -7.15
CA THR A 259 2.96 1.01 -8.01
C THR A 259 3.20 1.53 -9.42
N SER A 260 4.31 1.11 -10.03
CA SER A 260 4.59 1.38 -11.44
C SER A 260 5.28 0.19 -12.08
N ILE A 261 4.81 -0.20 -13.27
CA ILE A 261 5.44 -1.24 -14.08
C ILE A 261 6.70 -0.68 -14.78
N ARG A 262 6.71 0.62 -15.07
CA ARG A 262 7.84 1.28 -15.78
C ARG A 262 8.97 1.71 -14.89
N LEU A 263 8.66 2.01 -13.63
CA LEU A 263 9.63 2.39 -12.61
C LEU A 263 9.69 1.26 -11.56
N PRO A 264 10.85 1.02 -10.93
CA PRO A 264 10.98 -0.01 -9.90
C PRO A 264 10.32 0.46 -8.58
N ILE A 265 9.00 0.75 -8.63
CA ILE A 265 8.21 1.22 -7.51
C ILE A 265 7.15 0.17 -7.21
N PHE A 266 7.21 -0.33 -5.97
CA PHE A 266 6.30 -1.36 -5.45
C PHE A 266 5.60 -0.82 -4.23
N PRO A 267 4.34 -1.23 -4.02
CA PRO A 267 3.62 -0.88 -2.81
C PRO A 267 4.26 -1.58 -1.61
N GLU A 268 4.30 -0.89 -0.48
CA GLU A 268 4.96 -1.43 0.72
C GLU A 268 4.24 -1.02 2.00
N LEU A 269 4.31 -1.90 2.98
CA LEU A 269 3.93 -1.63 4.36
C LEU A 269 5.19 -1.72 5.23
N ILE A 270 5.46 -0.65 5.95
CA ILE A 270 6.65 -0.52 6.80
C ILE A 270 6.21 -0.47 8.25
N ILE A 271 6.74 -1.36 9.07
CA ILE A 271 6.48 -1.44 10.51
C ILE A 271 7.80 -1.24 11.23
N SER A 272 7.94 -0.12 11.94
CA SER A 272 9.17 0.16 12.70
C SER A 272 9.32 -0.80 13.86
N LEU A 273 10.50 -1.39 14.00
CA LEU A 273 10.77 -2.32 15.09
C LEU A 273 10.92 -1.58 16.42
N PRO A 274 10.35 -2.10 17.52
CA PRO A 274 10.60 -1.60 18.85
C PRO A 274 12.10 -1.67 19.20
N MET A 275 12.60 -0.68 19.95
CA MET A 275 14.02 -0.66 20.36
C MET A 275 14.46 -1.93 21.09
N LYS A 276 13.55 -2.61 21.79
CA LYS A 276 13.82 -3.85 22.52
C LYS A 276 14.03 -5.08 21.62
N GLU A 277 13.53 -5.06 20.40
CA GLU A 277 13.64 -6.16 19.43
C GLU A 277 14.88 -6.02 18.55
N VAL A 278 15.64 -4.95 18.71
CA VAL A 278 16.88 -4.74 17.98
C VAL A 278 17.97 -5.66 18.56
N GLN A 279 18.23 -6.77 17.87
CA GLN A 279 19.33 -7.67 18.25
C GLN A 279 20.68 -6.96 18.08
N VAL A 280 21.60 -7.14 19.05
CA VAL A 280 22.90 -6.48 19.08
C VAL A 280 23.77 -6.88 17.86
N ASP A 281 23.64 -8.12 17.37
CA ASP A 281 24.42 -8.68 16.26
C ASP A 281 23.67 -8.66 14.93
N TRP A 282 22.73 -7.75 14.76
CA TRP A 282 21.93 -7.70 13.56
C TRP A 282 22.75 -7.34 12.31
N ARG A 283 22.60 -8.16 11.28
CA ARG A 283 23.12 -7.87 9.94
C ARG A 283 21.98 -7.59 8.98
N SER A 284 22.11 -6.51 8.20
CA SER A 284 21.15 -6.24 7.12
C SER A 284 21.10 -7.43 6.17
N VAL A 285 19.89 -7.88 5.85
CA VAL A 285 19.70 -8.93 4.85
C VAL A 285 20.22 -8.39 3.52
N GLN A 286 21.22 -9.07 2.94
CA GLN A 286 21.71 -8.75 1.60
C GLN A 286 20.89 -9.55 0.58
N PRO A 287 20.47 -8.90 -0.54
CA PRO A 287 19.80 -9.60 -1.60
C PRO A 287 20.75 -10.61 -2.25
N ASP A 288 20.42 -11.87 -2.14
CA ASP A 288 21.08 -12.92 -2.88
C ASP A 288 20.04 -13.55 -3.82
N PRO A 289 20.05 -13.21 -5.12
CA PRO A 289 19.11 -13.75 -6.10
C PRO A 289 19.41 -15.21 -6.45
N THR A 290 20.52 -15.78 -5.95
CA THR A 290 20.92 -17.15 -6.25
C THR A 290 19.96 -18.13 -5.61
N LEU A 291 19.39 -19.01 -6.40
CA LEU A 291 18.56 -20.11 -5.89
C LEU A 291 19.49 -21.22 -5.41
N THR A 292 19.37 -21.59 -4.14
CA THR A 292 20.09 -22.69 -3.48
C THR A 292 19.11 -23.62 -2.80
N ILE A 293 19.54 -24.84 -2.49
CA ILE A 293 18.75 -25.73 -1.63
C ILE A 293 18.54 -25.04 -0.28
N GLY A 294 17.32 -25.08 0.24
CA GLY A 294 16.90 -24.34 1.44
C GLY A 294 16.44 -22.90 1.19
N SER A 295 16.60 -22.36 -0.04
CA SER A 295 16.07 -21.03 -0.35
C SER A 295 14.53 -21.03 -0.27
N LYS A 296 13.97 -20.02 0.40
CA LYS A 296 12.52 -19.75 0.36
C LYS A 296 12.16 -19.06 -0.94
N VAL A 297 11.15 -19.60 -1.60
CA VAL A 297 10.71 -19.13 -2.91
C VAL A 297 9.19 -19.00 -2.95
N ARG A 298 8.72 -18.10 -3.82
CA ARG A 298 7.31 -17.95 -4.18
C ARG A 298 7.10 -18.42 -5.62
N VAL A 299 5.98 -19.10 -5.87
CA VAL A 299 5.53 -19.46 -7.20
C VAL A 299 4.87 -18.25 -7.85
N CYS A 300 5.39 -17.81 -9.01
CA CYS A 300 4.97 -16.57 -9.67
C CYS A 300 3.86 -16.77 -10.71
N SER A 301 3.56 -18.02 -11.10
CA SER A 301 2.56 -18.29 -12.14
C SER A 301 2.09 -19.74 -12.14
N GLY A 302 0.89 -19.98 -12.68
CA GLY A 302 0.30 -21.31 -12.86
C GLY A 302 -0.70 -21.67 -11.77
N SER A 303 -1.07 -22.96 -11.68
CA SER A 303 -2.08 -23.45 -10.72
C SER A 303 -1.69 -23.29 -9.25
N HIS A 304 -0.41 -23.03 -8.97
CA HIS A 304 0.15 -22.87 -7.63
C HIS A 304 0.67 -21.44 -7.38
N GLU A 305 0.22 -20.48 -8.18
CA GLU A 305 0.61 -19.08 -8.06
C GLU A 305 0.36 -18.56 -6.64
N GLY A 306 1.33 -17.80 -6.12
CA GLY A 306 1.29 -17.24 -4.77
C GLY A 306 1.77 -18.20 -3.67
N MET A 307 1.86 -19.51 -3.93
CA MET A 307 2.34 -20.46 -2.93
C MET A 307 3.82 -20.22 -2.58
N ILE A 308 4.12 -20.39 -1.31
CA ILE A 308 5.47 -20.29 -0.76
C ILE A 308 5.98 -21.68 -0.41
N GLY A 309 7.24 -21.92 -0.71
CA GLY A 309 7.90 -23.14 -0.38
C GLY A 309 9.40 -22.98 -0.20
N GLU A 310 10.07 -24.06 0.17
CA GLU A 310 11.51 -24.16 0.30
C GLU A 310 12.06 -25.11 -0.78
N ILE A 311 13.15 -24.73 -1.45
CA ILE A 311 13.79 -25.58 -2.45
C ILE A 311 14.43 -26.78 -1.73
N ASN A 312 13.89 -27.96 -1.98
CA ASN A 312 14.42 -29.21 -1.43
C ASN A 312 15.45 -29.87 -2.35
N HIS A 313 15.28 -29.75 -3.66
CA HIS A 313 16.15 -30.37 -4.64
C HIS A 313 16.10 -29.64 -6.00
N PHE A 314 17.24 -29.63 -6.72
CA PHE A 314 17.32 -29.24 -8.12
C PHE A 314 17.48 -30.48 -9.01
N PHE A 315 16.65 -30.61 -10.03
CA PHE A 315 16.84 -31.68 -11.00
C PHE A 315 18.04 -31.42 -11.91
N SER A 316 18.91 -32.41 -12.03
CA SER A 316 20.11 -32.34 -12.92
C SER A 316 19.74 -32.24 -14.40
N HIS A 317 18.58 -32.82 -14.79
CA HIS A 317 18.07 -32.81 -16.16
C HIS A 317 16.77 -32.01 -16.24
N GLN A 318 16.49 -31.50 -17.46
CA GLN A 318 15.21 -30.83 -17.70
C GLN A 318 14.04 -31.80 -17.49
N GLN A 319 13.01 -31.32 -16.84
CA GLN A 319 11.75 -32.07 -16.62
C GLN A 319 10.74 -31.71 -17.71
N ILE A 320 9.88 -32.66 -18.06
CA ILE A 320 8.76 -32.46 -18.99
C ILE A 320 7.52 -32.25 -18.14
N PHE A 321 6.87 -31.11 -18.34
CA PHE A 321 5.63 -30.75 -17.63
C PHE A 321 4.39 -31.16 -18.43
N ALA A 322 3.23 -31.19 -17.78
CA ALA A 322 1.96 -31.56 -18.41
C ALA A 322 1.60 -30.70 -19.63
N SER A 323 2.11 -29.45 -19.67
CA SER A 323 2.01 -28.55 -20.83
C SER A 323 2.89 -28.94 -22.03
N GLY A 324 3.70 -29.99 -21.92
CA GLY A 324 4.69 -30.38 -22.93
C GLY A 324 5.99 -29.58 -22.90
N VAL A 325 6.08 -28.55 -22.06
CA VAL A 325 7.30 -27.70 -21.92
C VAL A 325 8.39 -28.49 -21.21
N ARG A 326 9.61 -28.40 -21.75
CA ARG A 326 10.83 -28.89 -21.10
C ARG A 326 11.54 -27.73 -20.42
N ALA A 327 11.76 -27.81 -19.12
CA ALA A 327 12.44 -26.78 -18.36
C ALA A 327 13.32 -27.36 -17.25
N ARG A 328 14.33 -26.56 -16.83
CA ARG A 328 15.02 -26.83 -15.56
C ARG A 328 14.03 -26.67 -14.43
N ALA A 329 14.06 -27.55 -13.45
CA ALA A 329 13.06 -27.62 -12.39
C ALA A 329 13.69 -27.75 -11.01
N ALA A 330 12.92 -27.38 -10.01
CA ALA A 330 13.19 -27.65 -8.62
C ALA A 330 12.03 -28.44 -7.99
N LEU A 331 12.33 -29.18 -6.95
CA LEU A 331 11.35 -29.76 -6.03
C LEU A 331 11.20 -28.82 -4.84
N LEU A 332 10.02 -28.28 -4.67
CA LEU A 332 9.68 -27.42 -3.53
C LEU A 332 8.95 -28.23 -2.46
N ARG A 333 9.24 -27.96 -1.21
CA ARG A 333 8.41 -28.30 -0.07
C ARG A 333 7.57 -27.07 0.28
N LEU A 334 6.26 -27.16 0.09
CA LEU A 334 5.32 -26.08 0.37
C LEU A 334 5.06 -25.94 1.88
N GLU A 335 4.43 -24.83 2.30
CA GLU A 335 4.13 -24.55 3.72
C GLU A 335 3.18 -25.61 4.35
N ASP A 336 2.32 -26.25 3.54
CA ASP A 336 1.43 -27.34 3.94
C ASP A 336 2.13 -28.70 4.03
N GLY A 337 3.44 -28.74 3.73
CA GLY A 337 4.24 -29.97 3.70
C GLY A 337 4.18 -30.75 2.40
N SER A 338 3.35 -30.36 1.44
CA SER A 338 3.27 -31.00 0.13
C SER A 338 4.51 -30.73 -0.71
N MET A 339 4.76 -31.62 -1.70
CA MET A 339 5.91 -31.53 -2.58
C MET A 339 5.47 -31.13 -3.98
N LEU A 340 6.09 -30.09 -4.55
CA LEU A 340 5.76 -29.57 -5.87
C LEU A 340 6.98 -29.55 -6.78
N VAL A 341 6.89 -30.16 -7.96
CA VAL A 341 7.90 -29.99 -9.03
C VAL A 341 7.50 -28.81 -9.90
N ILE A 342 8.40 -27.82 -10.02
CA ILE A 342 8.09 -26.58 -10.71
C ILE A 342 9.28 -26.11 -11.57
N PRO A 343 9.03 -25.48 -12.76
CA PRO A 343 10.07 -24.83 -13.54
C PRO A 343 10.76 -23.72 -12.77
N LEU A 344 12.09 -23.62 -12.85
CA LEU A 344 12.86 -22.55 -12.21
C LEU A 344 12.43 -21.15 -12.66
N ALA A 345 11.93 -21.03 -13.90
CA ALA A 345 11.44 -19.76 -14.45
C ALA A 345 10.14 -19.26 -13.78
N LEU A 346 9.45 -20.12 -13.02
CA LEU A 346 8.18 -19.80 -12.36
C LEU A 346 8.33 -19.57 -10.86
N ILE A 347 9.54 -19.46 -10.36
CA ILE A 347 9.81 -19.20 -8.93
C ILE A 347 10.72 -18.01 -8.76
N GLU A 348 10.49 -17.26 -7.71
CA GLU A 348 11.35 -16.19 -7.26
C GLU A 348 11.79 -16.40 -5.81
N ARG A 349 13.01 -16.00 -5.48
CA ARG A 349 13.52 -16.05 -4.12
C ARG A 349 12.88 -14.95 -3.27
N ILE A 350 12.43 -15.30 -2.07
CA ILE A 350 11.78 -14.37 -1.13
C ILE A 350 12.45 -14.32 0.25
N GLY A 351 13.56 -15.03 0.44
CA GLY A 351 14.27 -15.05 1.71
C GLY A 351 15.38 -16.08 1.75
#